data_b05f2a555c59ef18f6d684c475ae5cd1
#
_entry.id   b05f2a555c59ef18f6d684c475ae5cd1
#
_cell.length_a   1.000
_cell.length_b   1.000
_cell.length_c   1.000
_cell.angle_alpha   90.00
_cell.angle_beta   90.00
_cell.angle_gamma   90.00
#
_symmetry.space_group_name_H-M   'P 1'
#
loop_
_entity.id
_entity.type
_entity.pdbx_description
1 polymer ?
#
loop_
_entity_poly.entity_id
_entity_poly.type
_entity_poly.pdbx_seq_one_letter_code
_entity_poly.pdbx_strand_id
1 'polypeptide(L)'
;MKIKEKYYRFAEKGQQIQRVNRFFVTEYLIFYAFILFMLWASRAKGVRSLGFAAFVSVIAVVSGGALLIGWKRRPESERLRYLALIGLYLVSFFMTFAYTESFIRFLGLAPFIGCILFFDPKYSRIGGIGYLVLNALTVFGQIRQQPEGVAGTTNLVLDLLALGVLCLLYT
;
A
#
# COMPACT_ATOMS: atom_id res chain seq x y z
N MET A 1 34.44 -5.40 -27.99
CA MET A 1 34.34 -4.45 -26.87
C MET A 1 32.90 -4.11 -26.49
N LYS A 2 32.02 -3.73 -27.41
CA LYS A 2 30.59 -3.37 -27.14
C LYS A 2 29.72 -4.42 -26.44
N ILE A 3 29.94 -5.72 -26.67
CA ILE A 3 29.12 -6.78 -26.07
C ILE A 3 29.39 -6.96 -24.58
N LYS A 4 30.66 -6.90 -24.14
CA LYS A 4 31.03 -6.95 -22.72
C LYS A 4 30.45 -5.76 -21.93
N GLU A 5 30.56 -4.56 -22.48
CA GLU A 5 30.05 -3.34 -21.85
C GLU A 5 28.53 -3.35 -21.67
N LYS A 6 27.78 -3.90 -22.64
CA LYS A 6 26.34 -4.13 -22.55
C LYS A 6 25.99 -5.14 -21.46
N TYR A 7 26.77 -6.22 -21.33
CA TYR A 7 26.57 -7.26 -20.32
C TYR A 7 26.80 -6.72 -18.91
N TYR A 8 27.87 -5.92 -18.70
CA TYR A 8 28.15 -5.28 -17.41
C TYR A 8 27.04 -4.32 -16.99
N ARG A 9 26.50 -3.50 -17.89
CA ARG A 9 25.38 -2.60 -17.60
C ARG A 9 24.11 -3.35 -17.20
N PHE A 10 23.83 -4.48 -17.81
CA PHE A 10 22.68 -5.31 -17.42
C PHE A 10 22.87 -5.97 -16.05
N ALA A 11 24.06 -6.46 -15.74
CA ALA A 11 24.39 -7.05 -14.46
C ALA A 11 24.31 -6.00 -13.32
N GLU A 12 24.84 -4.80 -13.54
CA GLU A 12 24.72 -3.68 -12.60
C GLU A 12 23.27 -3.27 -12.37
N LYS A 13 22.47 -3.18 -13.42
CA LYS A 13 21.05 -2.86 -13.33
C LYS A 13 20.30 -3.92 -12.53
N GLY A 14 20.56 -5.20 -12.76
CA GLY A 14 19.97 -6.31 -12.01
C GLY A 14 20.29 -6.23 -10.52
N GLN A 15 21.55 -5.96 -10.16
CA GLN A 15 21.95 -5.80 -8.77
C GLN A 15 21.31 -4.59 -8.10
N GLN A 16 21.15 -3.48 -8.81
CA GLN A 16 20.46 -2.30 -8.29
C GLN A 16 18.98 -2.62 -8.01
N ILE A 17 18.28 -3.25 -8.96
CA ILE A 17 16.88 -3.66 -8.77
C ILE A 17 16.76 -4.62 -7.58
N GLN A 18 17.67 -5.57 -7.43
CA GLN A 18 17.66 -6.51 -6.30
C GLN A 18 17.82 -5.79 -4.95
N ARG A 19 18.72 -4.82 -4.84
CA ARG A 19 18.92 -4.02 -3.61
C ARG A 19 17.66 -3.23 -3.27
N VAL A 20 17.10 -2.55 -4.25
CA VAL A 20 15.85 -1.78 -4.07
C VAL A 20 14.69 -2.68 -3.70
N ASN A 21 14.52 -3.82 -4.38
CA ASN A 21 13.49 -4.79 -4.06
C ASN A 21 13.65 -5.36 -2.64
N ARG A 22 14.89 -5.62 -2.19
CA ARG A 22 15.16 -6.08 -0.83
C ARG A 22 14.67 -5.08 0.21
N PHE A 23 15.05 -3.81 0.04
CA PHE A 23 14.61 -2.75 0.94
C PHE A 23 13.08 -2.63 0.95
N PHE A 24 12.47 -2.57 -0.22
CA PHE A 24 11.05 -2.45 -0.41
C PHE A 24 10.25 -3.60 0.20
N VAL A 25 10.66 -4.85 -0.03
CA VAL A 25 10.02 -6.03 0.57
C VAL A 25 10.12 -5.99 2.09
N THR A 26 11.28 -5.61 2.64
CA THR A 26 11.46 -5.49 4.08
C THR A 26 10.53 -4.44 4.68
N GLU A 27 10.44 -3.27 4.06
CA GLU A 27 9.56 -2.19 4.47
C GLU A 27 8.08 -2.64 4.48
N TYR A 28 7.63 -3.31 3.41
CA TYR A 28 6.27 -3.81 3.34
C TYR A 28 5.95 -4.89 4.37
N LEU A 29 6.89 -5.76 4.68
CA LEU A 29 6.71 -6.78 5.72
C LEU A 29 6.60 -6.15 7.12
N ILE A 30 7.41 -5.14 7.40
CA ILE A 30 7.29 -4.35 8.64
C ILE A 30 5.92 -3.69 8.71
N PHE A 31 5.45 -3.16 7.60
CA PHE A 31 4.15 -2.52 7.52
C PHE A 31 2.99 -3.50 7.75
N TYR A 32 3.04 -4.70 7.15
CA TYR A 32 2.07 -5.76 7.44
C TYR A 32 2.09 -6.18 8.91
N ALA A 33 3.27 -6.32 9.51
CA ALA A 33 3.40 -6.64 10.93
C ALA A 33 2.76 -5.55 11.80
N PHE A 34 2.97 -4.27 11.45
CA PHE A 34 2.35 -3.15 12.15
C PHE A 34 0.82 -3.16 12.02
N ILE A 35 0.29 -3.38 10.82
CA ILE A 35 -1.17 -3.49 10.59
C ILE A 35 -1.76 -4.63 11.42
N LEU A 36 -1.12 -5.80 11.41
CA LEU A 36 -1.55 -6.94 12.20
C LEU A 36 -1.54 -6.63 13.70
N PHE A 37 -0.49 -5.99 14.19
CA PHE A 37 -0.42 -5.56 15.58
C PHE A 37 -1.58 -4.63 15.95
N MET A 38 -1.84 -3.58 15.15
CA MET A 38 -2.94 -2.64 15.37
C MET A 38 -4.31 -3.33 15.35
N LEU A 39 -4.50 -4.25 14.43
CA LEU A 39 -5.74 -5.03 14.29
C LEU A 39 -6.02 -5.88 15.53
N TRP A 40 -5.02 -6.62 16.00
CA TRP A 40 -5.15 -7.48 17.18
C TRP A 40 -5.22 -6.69 18.49
N ALA A 41 -4.53 -5.55 18.59
CA ALA A 41 -4.69 -4.61 19.70
C ALA A 41 -6.13 -4.06 19.77
N SER A 42 -6.73 -3.71 18.64
CA SER A 42 -8.13 -3.28 18.55
C SER A 42 -9.10 -4.41 18.93
N ARG A 43 -8.76 -5.66 18.56
CA ARG A 43 -9.53 -6.84 18.98
C ARG A 43 -9.45 -7.05 20.49
N ALA A 44 -8.26 -6.93 21.08
CA ALA A 44 -8.07 -7.10 22.53
C ALA A 44 -8.87 -6.06 23.34
N LYS A 45 -9.03 -4.85 22.80
CA LYS A 45 -9.87 -3.80 23.39
C LYS A 45 -11.38 -4.02 23.16
N GLY A 46 -11.80 -5.09 22.52
CA GLY A 46 -13.21 -5.37 22.25
C GLY A 46 -13.83 -4.54 21.11
N VAL A 47 -13.06 -3.70 20.44
CA VAL A 47 -13.55 -2.81 19.36
C VAL A 47 -13.91 -3.59 18.09
N ARG A 48 -13.29 -4.73 17.85
CA ARG A 48 -13.47 -5.52 16.62
C ARG A 48 -13.83 -6.99 16.90
N SER A 49 -14.62 -7.55 15.98
CA SER A 49 -14.96 -8.96 16.04
C SER A 49 -13.76 -9.84 15.69
N LEU A 50 -13.73 -11.06 16.26
CA LEU A 50 -12.70 -12.04 15.96
C LEU A 50 -12.70 -12.41 14.47
N GLY A 51 -13.88 -12.57 13.86
CA GLY A 51 -14.02 -12.92 12.44
C GLY A 51 -13.38 -11.88 11.52
N PHE A 52 -13.60 -10.59 11.80
CA PHE A 52 -12.96 -9.53 11.02
C PHE A 52 -11.44 -9.54 11.18
N ALA A 53 -10.93 -9.65 12.41
CA ALA A 53 -9.51 -9.70 12.67
C ALA A 53 -8.83 -10.90 11.99
N ALA A 54 -9.45 -12.07 12.06
CA ALA A 54 -8.97 -13.27 11.37
C ALA A 54 -8.97 -13.11 9.85
N PHE A 55 -10.05 -12.58 9.28
CA PHE A 55 -10.17 -12.36 7.83
C PHE A 55 -9.07 -11.44 7.28
N VAL A 56 -8.88 -10.27 7.89
CA VAL A 56 -7.84 -9.32 7.44
C VAL A 56 -6.43 -9.90 7.68
N SER A 57 -6.23 -10.65 8.77
CA SER A 57 -4.96 -11.34 9.02
C SER A 57 -4.63 -12.36 7.94
N VAL A 58 -5.60 -13.14 7.49
CA VAL A 58 -5.39 -14.09 6.38
C VAL A 58 -4.96 -13.35 5.11
N ILE A 59 -5.64 -12.25 4.76
CA ILE A 59 -5.29 -11.46 3.59
C ILE A 59 -3.86 -10.90 3.72
N ALA A 60 -3.49 -10.35 4.87
CA ALA A 60 -2.15 -9.80 5.10
C ALA A 60 -1.06 -10.89 5.03
N VAL A 61 -1.30 -12.06 5.64
CA VAL A 61 -0.36 -13.19 5.62
C VAL A 61 -0.21 -13.76 4.21
N VAL A 62 -1.30 -13.93 3.47
CA VAL A 62 -1.26 -14.42 2.08
C VAL A 62 -0.53 -13.41 1.19
N SER A 63 -0.81 -12.12 1.30
CA SER A 63 -0.17 -11.07 0.53
C SER A 63 1.32 -10.95 0.86
N GLY A 64 1.69 -10.93 2.14
CA GLY A 64 3.08 -10.90 2.59
C GLY A 64 3.84 -12.17 2.21
N GLY A 65 3.21 -13.34 2.33
CA GLY A 65 3.76 -14.62 1.91
C GLY A 65 4.02 -14.69 0.40
N ALA A 66 3.06 -14.23 -0.42
CA ALA A 66 3.23 -14.15 -1.86
C ALA A 66 4.40 -13.22 -2.24
N LEU A 67 4.53 -12.08 -1.55
CA LEU A 67 5.64 -11.14 -1.75
C LEU A 67 6.99 -11.78 -1.39
N LEU A 68 7.08 -12.47 -0.26
CA LEU A 68 8.29 -13.19 0.17
C LEU A 68 8.68 -14.30 -0.80
N ILE A 69 7.73 -15.11 -1.24
CA ILE A 69 7.97 -16.20 -2.19
C ILE A 69 8.41 -15.61 -3.54
N GLY A 70 7.74 -14.55 -4.00
CA GLY A 70 8.11 -13.86 -5.23
C GLY A 70 9.54 -13.31 -5.17
N TRP A 71 9.91 -12.68 -4.05
CA TRP A 71 11.25 -12.15 -3.84
C TRP A 71 12.32 -13.25 -3.78
N LYS A 72 12.07 -14.35 -3.06
CA LYS A 72 13.01 -15.49 -3.00
C LYS A 72 13.22 -16.14 -4.36
N ARG A 73 12.17 -16.25 -5.19
CA ARG A 73 12.27 -16.90 -6.50
C ARG A 73 12.90 -16.00 -7.57
N ARG A 74 12.60 -14.71 -7.56
CA ARG A 74 13.05 -13.74 -8.58
C ARG A 74 13.32 -12.37 -7.95
N PRO A 75 14.45 -12.20 -7.25
CA PRO A 75 14.75 -10.95 -6.53
C PRO A 75 14.90 -9.74 -7.44
N GLU A 76 15.20 -9.94 -8.73
CA GLU A 76 15.38 -8.89 -9.74
C GLU A 76 14.07 -8.52 -10.47
N SER A 77 12.94 -9.14 -10.10
CA SER A 77 11.69 -8.96 -10.83
C SER A 77 11.06 -7.59 -10.52
N GLU A 78 10.78 -6.83 -11.56
CA GLU A 78 10.01 -5.59 -11.45
C GLU A 78 8.55 -5.82 -11.04
N ARG A 79 8.02 -7.03 -11.20
CA ARG A 79 6.65 -7.40 -10.83
C ARG A 79 6.42 -7.41 -9.32
N LEU A 80 7.48 -7.53 -8.51
CA LEU A 80 7.38 -7.51 -7.06
C LEU A 80 6.76 -6.23 -6.53
N ARG A 81 7.04 -5.09 -7.15
CA ARG A 81 6.45 -3.78 -6.78
C ARG A 81 4.93 -3.79 -6.92
N TYR A 82 4.43 -4.32 -8.03
CA TYR A 82 3.00 -4.37 -8.29
C TYR A 82 2.29 -5.36 -7.38
N LEU A 83 2.94 -6.50 -7.10
CA LEU A 83 2.42 -7.47 -6.15
C LEU A 83 2.29 -6.88 -4.74
N ALA A 84 3.32 -6.16 -4.29
CA ALA A 84 3.31 -5.46 -3.03
C ALA A 84 2.21 -4.39 -2.97
N LEU A 85 2.08 -3.58 -4.03
CA LEU A 85 1.09 -2.52 -4.15
C LEU A 85 -0.34 -3.07 -4.05
N ILE A 86 -0.65 -4.13 -4.81
CA ILE A 86 -1.97 -4.77 -4.79
C ILE A 86 -2.28 -5.33 -3.40
N GLY A 87 -1.32 -6.05 -2.80
CA GLY A 87 -1.50 -6.64 -1.48
C GLY A 87 -1.74 -5.59 -0.40
N LEU A 88 -0.98 -4.49 -0.43
CA LEU A 88 -1.14 -3.42 0.54
C LEU A 88 -2.47 -2.67 0.36
N TYR A 89 -2.87 -2.36 -0.88
CA TYR A 89 -4.16 -1.73 -1.12
C TYR A 89 -5.32 -2.61 -0.69
N LEU A 90 -5.23 -3.91 -0.90
CA LEU A 90 -6.25 -4.84 -0.46
C LEU A 90 -6.42 -4.81 1.07
N VAL A 91 -5.31 -4.90 1.81
CA VAL A 91 -5.33 -4.83 3.28
C VAL A 91 -5.79 -3.45 3.75
N SER A 92 -5.27 -2.38 3.16
CA SER A 92 -5.65 -1.01 3.49
C SER A 92 -7.13 -0.75 3.24
N PHE A 93 -7.72 -1.28 2.17
CA PHE A 93 -9.14 -1.18 1.88
C PHE A 93 -10.00 -1.71 3.02
N PHE A 94 -9.73 -2.92 3.49
CA PHE A 94 -10.49 -3.48 4.61
C PHE A 94 -10.26 -2.72 5.91
N MET A 95 -9.04 -2.26 6.14
CA MET A 95 -8.73 -1.47 7.33
C MET A 95 -9.44 -0.11 7.30
N THR A 96 -9.36 0.63 6.22
CA THR A 96 -9.99 1.96 6.10
C THR A 96 -11.52 1.89 6.10
N PHE A 97 -12.10 0.84 5.50
CA PHE A 97 -13.54 0.63 5.53
C PHE A 97 -14.06 0.30 6.93
N ALA A 98 -13.26 -0.40 7.73
CA ALA A 98 -13.62 -0.79 9.08
C ALA A 98 -13.36 0.28 10.13
N TYR A 99 -12.47 1.24 9.87
CA TYR A 99 -12.07 2.28 10.81
C TYR A 99 -12.44 3.65 10.27
N THR A 100 -13.17 4.43 11.05
CA THR A 100 -13.59 5.81 10.72
C THR A 100 -12.50 6.84 11.02
N GLU A 101 -11.44 6.43 11.72
CA GLU A 101 -10.37 7.34 12.15
C GLU A 101 -9.48 7.78 11.00
N SER A 102 -9.26 9.08 10.87
CA SER A 102 -8.44 9.70 9.81
C SER A 102 -7.02 9.15 9.72
N PHE A 103 -6.43 8.74 10.85
CA PHE A 103 -5.07 8.20 10.92
C PHE A 103 -4.90 6.92 10.06
N ILE A 104 -5.92 6.09 9.99
CA ILE A 104 -5.84 4.82 9.23
C ILE A 104 -5.80 5.06 7.73
N ARG A 105 -6.31 6.19 7.27
CA ARG A 105 -6.21 6.61 5.86
C ARG A 105 -4.78 6.88 5.42
N PHE A 106 -3.92 7.33 6.34
CA PHE A 106 -2.49 7.49 6.07
C PHE A 106 -1.79 6.15 5.75
N LEU A 107 -2.36 5.02 6.16
CA LEU A 107 -1.84 3.72 5.76
C LEU A 107 -1.85 3.53 4.23
N GLY A 108 -2.82 4.14 3.54
CA GLY A 108 -2.86 4.16 2.08
C GLY A 108 -1.76 5.01 1.42
N LEU A 109 -1.03 5.85 2.19
CA LEU A 109 0.12 6.60 1.68
C LEU A 109 1.41 5.77 1.64
N ALA A 110 1.50 4.67 2.36
CA ALA A 110 2.71 3.83 2.37
C ALA A 110 3.16 3.39 0.96
N PRO A 111 2.25 3.06 0.00
CA PRO A 111 2.64 2.80 -1.38
C PRO A 111 3.39 3.94 -2.06
N PHE A 112 3.12 5.21 -1.67
CA PHE A 112 3.79 6.37 -2.27
C PHE A 112 5.27 6.48 -1.87
N ILE A 113 5.65 5.97 -0.69
CA ILE A 113 7.06 5.88 -0.29
C ILE A 113 7.80 5.00 -1.31
N GLY A 114 7.21 3.88 -1.72
CA GLY A 114 7.74 3.05 -2.80
C GLY A 114 7.84 3.80 -4.14
N CYS A 115 6.89 4.68 -4.47
CA CYS A 115 6.94 5.49 -5.69
C CYS A 115 8.17 6.39 -5.75
N ILE A 116 8.52 7.01 -4.62
CA ILE A 116 9.72 7.87 -4.49
C ILE A 116 10.99 7.05 -4.68
N LEU A 117 11.04 5.83 -4.15
CA LEU A 117 12.22 4.96 -4.23
C LEU A 117 12.49 4.43 -5.64
N PHE A 118 11.44 4.18 -6.42
CA PHE A 118 11.60 3.54 -7.72
C PHE A 118 11.73 4.52 -8.88
N PHE A 119 11.35 5.79 -8.72
CA PHE A 119 11.31 6.79 -9.80
C PHE A 119 10.64 6.27 -11.08
N ASP A 120 9.65 5.39 -10.93
CA ASP A 120 8.92 4.78 -12.03
C ASP A 120 7.57 5.48 -12.22
N PRO A 121 7.38 6.27 -13.30
CA PRO A 121 6.15 7.03 -13.52
C PRO A 121 4.93 6.12 -13.69
N LYS A 122 5.09 4.90 -14.20
CA LYS A 122 3.99 3.95 -14.32
C LYS A 122 3.54 3.46 -12.95
N TYR A 123 4.50 3.11 -12.10
CA TYR A 123 4.22 2.69 -10.73
C TYR A 123 3.55 3.82 -9.94
N SER A 124 4.05 5.05 -10.07
CA SER A 124 3.48 6.23 -9.42
C SER A 124 2.02 6.48 -9.84
N ARG A 125 1.72 6.40 -11.15
CA ARG A 125 0.35 6.56 -11.66
C ARG A 125 -0.59 5.48 -11.13
N ILE A 126 -0.18 4.21 -11.17
CA ILE A 126 -1.01 3.09 -10.66
C ILE A 126 -1.22 3.24 -9.16
N GLY A 127 -0.18 3.61 -8.42
CA GLY A 127 -0.27 3.89 -6.99
C GLY A 127 -1.20 5.06 -6.69
N GLY A 128 -1.08 6.16 -7.42
CA GLY A 128 -1.92 7.35 -7.26
C GLY A 128 -3.40 7.05 -7.56
N ILE A 129 -3.69 6.41 -8.67
CA ILE A 129 -5.05 6.02 -9.05
C ILE A 129 -5.63 5.05 -8.02
N GLY A 130 -4.87 4.03 -7.61
CA GLY A 130 -5.30 3.07 -6.59
C GLY A 130 -5.64 3.74 -5.27
N TYR A 131 -4.83 4.71 -4.84
CA TYR A 131 -5.07 5.48 -3.64
C TYR A 131 -6.33 6.35 -3.74
N LEU A 132 -6.54 7.04 -4.86
CA LEU A 132 -7.75 7.82 -5.10
C LEU A 132 -9.01 6.95 -5.08
N VAL A 133 -8.97 5.80 -5.75
CA VAL A 133 -10.08 4.85 -5.76
C VAL A 133 -10.35 4.31 -4.36
N LEU A 134 -9.32 3.94 -3.61
CA LEU A 134 -9.46 3.48 -2.23
C LEU A 134 -10.16 4.51 -1.35
N ASN A 135 -9.70 5.78 -1.42
CA ASN A 135 -10.29 6.85 -0.63
C ASN A 135 -11.74 7.17 -1.08
N ALA A 136 -12.00 7.21 -2.37
CA ALA A 136 -13.36 7.44 -2.88
C ALA A 136 -14.34 6.37 -2.40
N LEU A 137 -13.95 5.09 -2.46
CA LEU A 137 -14.77 3.98 -1.95
C LEU A 137 -14.99 4.07 -0.44
N THR A 138 -13.97 4.46 0.31
CA THR A 138 -14.08 4.65 1.77
C THR A 138 -15.02 5.76 2.12
N VAL A 139 -14.91 6.92 1.41
CA VAL A 139 -15.83 8.06 1.56
C VAL A 139 -17.27 7.64 1.29
N PHE A 140 -17.48 6.98 0.15
CA PHE A 140 -18.81 6.52 -0.24
C PHE A 140 -19.41 5.56 0.79
N GLY A 141 -18.60 4.62 1.32
CA GLY A 141 -19.02 3.70 2.36
C GLY A 141 -19.38 4.42 3.67
N GLN A 142 -18.64 5.46 4.05
CA GLN A 142 -18.88 6.24 5.27
C GLN A 142 -20.15 7.11 5.17
N ILE A 143 -20.36 7.78 4.03
CA ILE A 143 -21.58 8.57 3.78
C ILE A 143 -22.82 7.67 3.89
N ARG A 144 -22.74 6.45 3.39
CA ARG A 144 -23.84 5.48 3.47
C ARG A 144 -24.13 5.00 4.89
N GLN A 145 -23.12 4.94 5.75
CA GLN A 145 -23.27 4.44 7.13
C GLN A 145 -23.66 5.54 8.12
N GLN A 146 -23.34 6.80 7.84
CA GLN A 146 -23.65 7.95 8.71
C GLN A 146 -24.27 9.11 7.90
N PRO A 147 -25.55 9.05 7.55
CA PRO A 147 -26.20 10.12 6.78
C PRO A 147 -26.30 11.46 7.50
N GLU A 148 -26.10 11.53 8.81
CA GLU A 148 -26.30 12.77 9.62
C GLU A 148 -25.01 13.54 9.97
N GLY A 149 -23.84 13.10 9.52
CA GLY A 149 -22.57 13.69 9.96
C GLY A 149 -21.83 14.55 8.93
N VAL A 150 -22.29 15.78 8.69
CA VAL A 150 -21.64 16.75 7.77
C VAL A 150 -20.19 17.09 8.18
N ALA A 151 -19.84 17.03 9.46
CA ALA A 151 -18.49 17.36 9.97
C ALA A 151 -17.41 16.33 9.52
N GLY A 152 -17.78 15.05 9.34
CA GLY A 152 -16.86 14.03 8.86
C GLY A 152 -16.55 14.14 7.36
N THR A 153 -17.49 14.67 6.57
CA THR A 153 -17.33 14.82 5.12
C THR A 153 -16.41 15.97 4.75
N THR A 154 -16.33 17.04 5.54
CA THR A 154 -15.47 18.19 5.26
C THR A 154 -13.98 17.83 5.36
N ASN A 155 -13.58 17.08 6.38
CA ASN A 155 -12.22 16.58 6.51
C ASN A 155 -11.85 15.63 5.38
N LEU A 156 -12.80 14.87 4.91
CA LEU A 156 -12.69 13.91 3.82
C LEU A 156 -12.46 14.56 2.47
N VAL A 157 -13.18 15.63 2.18
CA VAL A 157 -13.00 16.45 0.98
C VAL A 157 -11.64 17.14 0.99
N LEU A 158 -11.20 17.64 2.15
CA LEU A 158 -9.87 18.24 2.31
C LEU A 158 -8.75 17.21 2.08
N ASP A 159 -8.89 15.97 2.59
CA ASP A 159 -7.94 14.90 2.36
C ASP A 159 -7.87 14.51 0.88
N LEU A 160 -9.00 14.45 0.18
CA LEU A 160 -9.06 14.18 -1.26
C LEU A 160 -8.46 15.33 -2.09
N LEU A 161 -8.69 16.59 -1.70
CA LEU A 161 -8.08 17.75 -2.34
C LEU A 161 -6.57 17.78 -2.14
N ALA A 162 -6.07 17.54 -0.92
CA ALA A 162 -4.65 17.47 -0.65
C ALA A 162 -3.95 16.38 -1.48
N LEU A 163 -4.63 15.26 -1.68
CA LEU A 163 -4.14 14.17 -2.53
C LEU A 163 -4.18 14.50 -4.02
N GLY A 164 -5.24 15.14 -4.48
CA GLY A 164 -5.33 15.62 -5.85
C GLY A 164 -4.18 16.58 -6.18
N VAL A 165 -3.87 17.48 -5.26
CA VAL A 165 -2.74 18.40 -5.38
C VAL A 165 -1.40 17.66 -5.37
N LEU A 166 -1.20 16.67 -4.48
CA LEU A 166 0.02 15.86 -4.47
C LEU A 166 0.18 15.03 -5.77
N CYS A 167 -0.89 14.47 -6.30
CA CYS A 167 -0.85 13.77 -7.58
C CYS A 167 -0.54 14.72 -8.75
N LEU A 168 -1.08 15.95 -8.74
CA LEU A 168 -0.82 16.97 -9.77
C LEU A 168 0.61 17.53 -9.69
N LEU A 169 1.18 17.65 -8.49
CA LEU A 169 2.56 18.12 -8.32
C LEU A 169 3.59 17.06 -8.75
N TYR A 170 3.18 15.80 -8.88
CA TYR A 170 4.07 14.67 -9.23
C TYR A 170 3.97 14.25 -10.71
N THR A 171 3.07 14.86 -11.47
CA THR A 171 2.96 14.69 -12.95
C THR A 171 3.68 15.79 -13.69
#